data_eb81e9db7a22c266c0a8ca6d1be1cea2
#
_entry.id   eb81e9db7a22c266c0a8ca6d1be1cea2
#
_cell.length_a   1.000
_cell.length_b   1.000
_cell.length_c   1.000
_cell.angle_alpha   90.00
_cell.angle_beta   90.00
_cell.angle_gamma   90.00
#
_symmetry.space_group_name_H-M   'P 1'
#
loop_
_entity.id
_entity.type
_entity.pdbx_description
1 polymer ?
#
loop_
_entity_poly.entity_id
_entity_poly.type
_entity_poly.pdbx_seq_one_letter_code
_entity_poly.pdbx_strand_id
1 'polypeptide(L)'
;MKLFVYYKFLPLEQPDMKVRVEHMQAKLQKMFVALHPQVMMRPKPDELGQVTWMEIYDLSPGDVDEFKAALDSASEAAKLPQPRRIEQFIKC
;
A
#
# COMPACT_ATOMS: atom_id res chain seq x y z
N MET A 1 -0.28 0.78 15.76
CA MET A 1 -0.36 1.94 14.87
C MET A 1 -0.67 1.50 13.45
N LYS A 2 -1.16 2.42 12.64
CA LYS A 2 -1.50 2.13 11.23
C LYS A 2 -0.68 2.97 10.28
N LEU A 3 -0.27 2.35 9.18
CA LEU A 3 0.38 3.00 8.08
C LEU A 3 -0.56 2.98 6.88
N PHE A 4 -0.77 4.15 6.27
CA PHE A 4 -1.61 4.31 5.10
C PHE A 4 -0.75 4.73 3.92
N VAL A 5 -0.90 4.04 2.78
CA VAL A 5 -0.12 4.33 1.57
C VAL A 5 -1.10 4.52 0.41
N TYR A 6 -1.16 5.72 -0.17
CA TYR A 6 -2.05 5.94 -1.30
C TYR A 6 -1.33 6.40 -2.55
N TYR A 7 -1.94 6.05 -3.67
CA TYR A 7 -1.42 6.33 -5.01
C TYR A 7 -2.56 6.29 -6.01
N LYS A 8 -2.27 6.78 -7.22
CA LYS A 8 -3.24 6.88 -8.29
C LYS A 8 -2.73 6.20 -9.55
N PHE A 9 -3.65 5.68 -10.35
CA PHE A 9 -3.36 5.07 -11.64
C PHE A 9 -4.62 5.04 -12.51
N LEU A 10 -4.47 4.67 -13.80
CA LEU A 10 -5.60 4.62 -14.72
C LEU A 10 -6.43 3.35 -14.51
N PRO A 11 -7.78 3.43 -14.63
CA PRO A 11 -8.66 2.28 -14.39
C PRO A 11 -8.33 1.04 -15.20
N LEU A 12 -7.84 1.22 -16.39
CA LEU A 12 -7.44 0.16 -17.31
C LEU A 12 -6.34 -0.75 -16.74
N GLU A 13 -5.52 -0.22 -15.84
CA GLU A 13 -4.45 -0.96 -15.18
C GLU A 13 -4.92 -1.73 -13.95
N GLN A 14 -6.18 -1.56 -13.54
CA GLN A 14 -6.68 -2.07 -12.26
C GLN A 14 -6.54 -3.58 -12.08
N PRO A 15 -6.89 -4.44 -13.06
CA PRO A 15 -6.75 -5.89 -12.86
C PRO A 15 -5.31 -6.33 -12.61
N ASP A 16 -4.37 -5.77 -13.36
CA ASP A 16 -2.95 -6.06 -13.21
C ASP A 16 -2.39 -5.49 -11.91
N MET A 17 -2.84 -4.29 -11.55
CA MET A 17 -2.44 -3.63 -10.30
C MET A 17 -2.85 -4.45 -9.09
N LYS A 18 -4.05 -5.02 -9.11
CA LYS A 18 -4.55 -5.85 -8.02
C LYS A 18 -3.63 -7.05 -7.77
N VAL A 19 -3.24 -7.74 -8.83
CA VAL A 19 -2.34 -8.90 -8.74
C VAL A 19 -0.99 -8.48 -8.15
N ARG A 20 -0.42 -7.39 -8.63
CA ARG A 20 0.89 -6.92 -8.16
C ARG A 20 0.87 -6.50 -6.69
N VAL A 21 -0.17 -5.78 -6.27
CA VAL A 21 -0.30 -5.33 -4.87
C VAL A 21 -0.53 -6.52 -3.94
N GLU A 22 -1.42 -7.44 -4.29
CA GLU A 22 -1.67 -8.62 -3.47
C GLU A 22 -0.43 -9.49 -3.31
N HIS A 23 0.34 -9.66 -4.39
CA HIS A 23 1.59 -10.43 -4.34
C HIS A 23 2.61 -9.76 -3.43
N MET A 24 2.77 -8.45 -3.54
CA MET A 24 3.64 -7.69 -2.66
C MET A 24 3.23 -7.81 -1.20
N GLN A 25 1.94 -7.63 -0.92
CA GLN A 25 1.42 -7.73 0.45
C GLN A 25 1.60 -9.12 1.05
N ALA A 26 1.45 -10.17 0.25
CA ALA A 26 1.69 -11.53 0.70
C ALA A 26 3.14 -11.75 1.14
N LYS A 27 4.09 -11.18 0.43
CA LYS A 27 5.51 -11.23 0.81
C LYS A 27 5.78 -10.47 2.12
N LEU A 28 5.21 -9.29 2.24
CA LEU A 28 5.36 -8.47 3.46
C LEU A 28 4.72 -9.14 4.67
N GLN A 29 3.59 -9.80 4.49
CA GLN A 29 2.90 -10.53 5.55
C GLN A 29 3.77 -11.65 6.14
N LYS A 30 4.61 -12.28 5.34
CA LYS A 30 5.52 -13.33 5.82
C LYS A 30 6.61 -12.77 6.73
N MET A 31 6.98 -11.50 6.52
CA MET A 31 8.01 -10.83 7.33
C MET A 31 7.44 -10.20 8.59
N PHE A 32 6.19 -9.75 8.51
CA PHE A 32 5.51 -9.02 9.59
C PHE A 32 4.15 -9.68 9.84
N VAL A 33 4.11 -10.69 10.71
CA VAL A 33 2.95 -11.57 10.87
C VAL A 33 1.67 -10.87 11.34
N ALA A 34 1.78 -9.78 12.07
CA ALA A 34 0.63 -9.02 12.57
C ALA A 34 0.20 -7.87 11.65
N LEU A 35 0.63 -7.91 10.40
CA LEU A 35 0.49 -6.79 9.46
C LEU A 35 -0.95 -6.49 9.03
N HIS A 36 -1.78 -7.51 8.87
CA HIS A 36 -3.16 -7.39 8.41
C HIS A 36 -3.32 -6.45 7.20
N PRO A 37 -2.65 -6.73 6.08
CA PRO A 37 -2.67 -5.84 4.93
C PRO A 37 -4.06 -5.73 4.33
N GLN A 38 -4.44 -4.50 3.97
CA GLN A 38 -5.72 -4.22 3.32
C GLN A 38 -5.50 -3.29 2.14
N VAL A 39 -6.41 -3.33 1.17
CA VAL A 39 -6.44 -2.37 0.07
C VAL A 39 -7.87 -1.83 -0.02
N MET A 40 -7.98 -0.51 -0.04
CA MET A 40 -9.25 0.18 -0.22
C MET A 40 -9.13 1.13 -1.40
N MET A 41 -10.26 1.49 -1.99
CA MET A 41 -10.28 2.42 -3.11
C MET A 41 -11.36 3.47 -2.91
N ARG A 42 -11.14 4.66 -3.47
CA ARG A 42 -12.20 5.66 -3.54
C ARG A 42 -13.28 5.16 -4.49
N PRO A 43 -14.57 5.41 -4.19
CA PRO A 43 -15.67 4.88 -5.01
C PRO A 43 -15.73 5.44 -6.44
N LYS A 44 -15.10 6.59 -6.68
CA LYS A 44 -15.12 7.24 -8.00
C LYS A 44 -13.73 7.68 -8.42
N PRO A 45 -13.42 7.66 -9.73
CA PRO A 45 -12.20 8.27 -10.25
C PRO A 45 -12.17 9.77 -9.96
N ASP A 46 -10.99 10.36 -9.97
CA ASP A 46 -10.82 11.80 -9.82
C ASP A 46 -11.09 12.54 -11.15
N GLU A 47 -10.86 13.87 -11.14
CA GLU A 47 -11.11 14.73 -12.31
C GLU A 47 -10.29 14.33 -13.54
N LEU A 48 -9.14 13.71 -13.34
CA LEU A 48 -8.27 13.25 -14.41
C LEU A 48 -8.58 11.81 -14.84
N GLY A 49 -9.64 11.22 -14.28
CA GLY A 49 -10.02 9.85 -14.58
C GLY A 49 -9.17 8.78 -13.90
N GLN A 50 -8.35 9.16 -12.91
CA GLN A 50 -7.52 8.22 -12.19
C GLN A 50 -8.24 7.65 -10.97
N VAL A 51 -8.04 6.35 -10.72
CA VAL A 51 -8.50 5.70 -9.48
C VAL A 51 -7.48 5.93 -8.37
N THR A 52 -7.97 6.01 -7.13
CA THR A 52 -7.10 6.14 -5.95
C THR A 52 -7.24 4.89 -5.10
N TRP A 53 -6.14 4.23 -4.84
CA TRP A 53 -6.06 3.10 -3.92
C TRP A 53 -5.30 3.47 -2.67
N MET A 54 -5.65 2.81 -1.56
CA MET A 54 -4.98 2.98 -0.29
C MET A 54 -4.68 1.61 0.30
N GLU A 55 -3.41 1.35 0.56
CA GLU A 55 -2.95 0.18 1.31
C GLU A 55 -2.94 0.55 2.79
N ILE A 56 -3.35 -0.38 3.63
CA ILE A 56 -3.40 -0.17 5.08
C ILE A 56 -2.64 -1.32 5.75
N TYR A 57 -1.77 -0.96 6.69
CA TYR A 57 -0.94 -1.92 7.42
C TYR A 57 -0.98 -1.65 8.91
N ASP A 58 -1.12 -2.71 9.71
CA ASP A 58 -1.01 -2.63 11.17
C ASP A 58 0.44 -2.93 11.56
N LEU A 59 1.02 -2.09 12.41
CA LEU A 59 2.42 -2.22 12.81
C LEU A 59 2.59 -1.97 14.31
N SER A 60 3.53 -2.70 14.90
CA SER A 60 4.06 -2.34 16.21
C SER A 60 5.02 -1.18 16.05
N PRO A 61 5.10 -0.24 17.01
CA PRO A 61 5.96 0.94 16.89
C PRO A 61 7.43 0.63 16.56
N GLY A 62 7.94 -0.47 17.09
CA GLY A 62 9.33 -0.89 16.85
C GLY A 62 9.62 -1.40 15.45
N ASP A 63 8.58 -1.72 14.68
CA ASP A 63 8.73 -2.30 13.33
C ASP A 63 8.62 -1.27 12.20
N VAL A 64 8.28 -0.03 12.51
CA VAL A 64 7.94 0.98 11.49
C VAL A 64 9.08 1.23 10.51
N ASP A 65 10.28 1.48 10.98
CA ASP A 65 11.40 1.80 10.10
C ASP A 65 11.79 0.62 9.24
N GLU A 66 11.82 -0.57 9.82
CA GLU A 66 12.10 -1.80 9.10
C GLU A 66 11.03 -2.08 8.05
N PHE A 67 9.77 -1.89 8.42
CA PHE A 67 8.66 -2.08 7.48
C PHE A 67 8.71 -1.09 6.33
N LYS A 68 8.94 0.19 6.60
CA LYS A 68 9.04 1.22 5.55
C LYS A 68 10.13 0.88 4.54
N ALA A 69 11.28 0.40 5.00
CA ALA A 69 12.37 -0.01 4.12
C ALA A 69 11.96 -1.23 3.27
N ALA A 70 11.32 -2.22 3.89
CA ALA A 70 10.85 -3.41 3.19
C ALA A 70 9.76 -3.07 2.17
N LEU A 71 8.82 -2.18 2.54
CA LEU A 71 7.74 -1.73 1.66
C LEU A 71 8.29 -0.97 0.45
N ASP A 72 9.24 -0.08 0.65
CA ASP A 72 9.87 0.70 -0.41
C ASP A 72 10.53 -0.23 -1.44
N SER A 73 11.32 -1.17 -0.96
CA SER A 73 11.98 -2.16 -1.80
C SER A 73 10.98 -3.06 -2.54
N ALA A 74 9.95 -3.54 -1.84
CA ALA A 74 8.95 -4.42 -2.42
C ALA A 74 8.07 -3.71 -3.46
N SER A 75 7.69 -2.44 -3.20
CA SER A 75 6.88 -1.66 -4.14
C SER A 75 7.66 -1.31 -5.41
N GLU A 76 8.95 -1.04 -5.28
CA GLU A 76 9.83 -0.81 -6.42
C GLU A 76 9.97 -2.06 -7.27
N ALA A 77 10.19 -3.22 -6.64
CA ALA A 77 10.27 -4.49 -7.34
C ALA A 77 8.96 -4.86 -8.05
N ALA A 78 7.81 -4.51 -7.47
CA ALA A 78 6.49 -4.74 -8.05
C ALA A 78 6.11 -3.68 -9.09
N LYS A 79 6.93 -2.65 -9.29
CA LYS A 79 6.70 -1.53 -10.22
C LYS A 79 5.36 -0.84 -9.97
N LEU A 80 5.08 -0.55 -8.70
CA LEU A 80 3.85 0.12 -8.33
C LEU A 80 3.89 1.62 -8.66
N PRO A 81 2.72 2.26 -8.82
CA PRO A 81 2.65 3.67 -9.23
C PRO A 81 3.34 4.60 -8.23
N GLN A 82 3.92 5.66 -8.76
CA GLN A 82 4.55 6.74 -8.01
C GLN A 82 3.79 8.05 -8.29
N PRO A 83 3.74 9.00 -7.36
CA PRO A 83 4.27 8.90 -6.00
C PRO A 83 3.39 8.01 -5.11
N ARG A 84 4.02 7.36 -4.15
CA ARG A 84 3.33 6.62 -3.08
C ARG A 84 3.39 7.49 -1.83
N ARG A 85 2.24 8.02 -1.43
CA ARG A 85 2.16 8.90 -0.26
C ARG A 85 1.91 8.07 0.98
N ILE A 86 2.76 8.25 1.99
CA ILE A 86 2.71 7.47 3.22
C ILE A 86 2.32 8.37 4.38
N GLU A 87 1.31 7.97 5.14
CA GLU A 87 0.91 8.63 6.37
C GLU A 87 0.85 7.61 7.51
N GLN A 88 1.30 8.03 8.67
CA GLN A 88 1.36 7.19 9.84
C GLN A 88 0.40 7.74 10.90
N PHE A 89 -0.44 6.86 11.43
CA PHE A 89 -1.39 7.22 12.48
C PHE A 89 -1.18 6.35 13.70
N ILE A 90 -1.16 6.99 14.86
CA ILE A 90 -1.09 6.31 16.15
C ILE A 90 -2.39 6.53 16.90
N LYS A 91 -2.68 5.63 17.83
CA LYS A 91 -3.87 5.75 18.68
C LYS A 91 -3.67 6.87 19.70
N CYS A 92 -4.67 7.73 19.87
CA CYS A 92 -4.61 8.79 20.88
C CYS A 92 -4.64 8.18 22.31
#